data_14342fc0cc8b7f6269912832e78e5149
#
_entry.id   14342fc0cc8b7f6269912832e78e5149
#
_cell.length_a   1.000
_cell.length_b   1.000
_cell.length_c   1.000
_cell.angle_alpha   90.00
_cell.angle_beta   90.00
_cell.angle_gamma   90.00
#
_symmetry.space_group_name_H-M   'P 1'
#
loop_
_entity.id
_entity.type
_entity.pdbx_description
1 polymer ?
#
loop_
_entity_poly.entity_id
_entity_poly.type
_entity_poly.pdbx_seq_one_letter_code
_entity_poly.pdbx_strand_id
1 'polypeptide(L)'
;YRSFLSATQEINPAVKVVGFTATPYRLRSGLLTEGEDRIFTDVAIDLSSGEEMLKMIEEGYLAPLVSKSMNTAFDIENVHIRGGEFIPSELQEIMGDAGNTHAALEEVVRYGTERRSWLIFCSGVRHAENVTRLLKDQYNIHAELITGQTPIKERERIIEQYKTGVIQALANCDVLTTGFDAPETDMLVFLRPTQSTGLFVQMCGRGMRPAENKENCLVLDFARNVERHGPINDVRPQATGRRRGQVSTSPVKTCPDCRSIVPISFPSCPDCGHHFSERTLNIDNTASELELIRHNLDPSEYIRSLMVRDVNFFKHRKQFVAGATPTLRVEYSCGLSTFSEWVCFDHHGYPKRKADQWWHRHVRSDYIA
;
A
#
# COMPACT_ATOMS: atom_id res chain seq x y z
N TYR A 1 25.51 -0.44 11.97
CA TYR A 1 25.18 0.60 12.98
C TYR A 1 25.25 0.07 14.41
N ARG A 2 24.67 -1.09 14.76
CA ARG A 2 24.62 -1.62 16.14
C ARG A 2 26.01 -1.83 16.74
N SER A 3 26.90 -2.51 16.05
CA SER A 3 28.28 -2.72 16.53
C SER A 3 29.00 -1.40 16.78
N PHE A 4 28.79 -0.40 15.95
CA PHE A 4 29.32 0.95 16.15
C PHE A 4 28.71 1.61 17.38
N LEU A 5 27.38 1.58 17.52
CA LEU A 5 26.67 2.16 18.67
C LEU A 5 27.10 1.50 19.99
N SER A 6 27.18 0.16 20.02
CA SER A 6 27.65 -0.56 21.19
C SER A 6 29.09 -0.16 21.59
N ALA A 7 30.01 -0.13 20.62
CA ALA A 7 31.39 0.30 20.90
C ALA A 7 31.47 1.76 21.37
N THR A 8 30.62 2.64 20.84
CA THR A 8 30.55 4.05 21.27
C THR A 8 30.00 4.17 22.70
N GLN A 9 28.99 3.36 23.06
CA GLN A 9 28.40 3.33 24.40
C GLN A 9 29.36 2.73 25.45
N GLU A 10 30.21 1.79 25.06
CA GLU A 10 31.28 1.28 25.94
C GLU A 10 32.29 2.38 26.30
N ILE A 11 32.63 3.26 25.35
CA ILE A 11 33.54 4.40 25.57
C ILE A 11 32.86 5.53 26.35
N ASN A 12 31.62 5.85 26.00
CA ASN A 12 30.84 6.89 26.64
C ASN A 12 29.41 6.43 26.92
N PRO A 13 29.11 5.94 28.12
CA PRO A 13 27.76 5.48 28.49
C PRO A 13 26.68 6.57 28.43
N ALA A 14 27.05 7.85 28.44
CA ALA A 14 26.14 8.99 28.38
C ALA A 14 25.81 9.43 26.94
N VAL A 15 26.35 8.75 25.93
CA VAL A 15 26.09 9.11 24.52
C VAL A 15 24.59 9.04 24.19
N LYS A 16 24.11 10.09 23.53
CA LYS A 16 22.75 10.14 23.00
C LYS A 16 22.78 9.88 21.50
N VAL A 17 21.85 9.08 21.04
CA VAL A 17 21.68 8.74 19.61
C VAL A 17 20.42 9.39 19.09
N VAL A 18 20.57 10.31 18.14
CA VAL A 18 19.46 10.98 17.48
C VAL A 18 19.46 10.60 16.01
N GLY A 19 18.31 10.20 15.50
CA GLY A 19 18.13 9.81 14.10
C GLY A 19 17.07 10.67 13.43
N PHE A 20 17.35 11.07 12.18
CA PHE A 20 16.38 11.73 11.30
C PHE A 20 16.04 10.80 10.16
N THR A 21 14.75 10.53 9.94
CA THR A 21 14.28 9.66 8.87
C THR A 21 12.88 10.04 8.44
N ALA A 22 12.61 9.99 7.14
CA ALA A 22 11.26 10.05 6.60
C ALA A 22 10.53 8.69 6.64
N THR A 23 11.25 7.61 6.97
CA THR A 23 10.74 6.24 6.96
C THR A 23 11.13 5.54 8.27
N PRO A 24 10.39 5.80 9.38
CA PRO A 24 10.72 5.24 10.69
C PRO A 24 10.42 3.74 10.84
N TYR A 25 10.19 3.04 9.74
CA TYR A 25 9.80 1.63 9.70
C TYR A 25 10.72 0.82 8.78
N ARG A 26 10.78 -0.47 9.04
CA ARG A 26 11.54 -1.47 8.26
C ARG A 26 10.60 -2.48 7.61
N LEU A 27 11.06 -3.04 6.47
CA LEU A 27 10.38 -4.04 5.63
C LEU A 27 10.09 -5.27 6.45
N ARG A 28 9.89 -5.57 7.51
CA ARG A 28 9.52 -6.80 8.25
C ARG A 28 9.46 -6.64 9.78
N SER A 29 10.08 -5.60 10.31
CA SER A 29 10.28 -5.50 11.76
C SER A 29 9.53 -4.35 12.43
N GLY A 30 8.60 -3.68 11.71
CA GLY A 30 7.83 -2.59 12.30
C GLY A 30 8.63 -1.30 12.45
N LEU A 31 8.27 -0.51 13.45
CA LEU A 31 8.94 0.77 13.75
C LEU A 31 10.38 0.57 14.25
N LEU A 32 11.23 1.56 13.98
CA LEU A 32 12.63 1.59 14.47
C LEU A 32 12.73 1.69 16.00
N THR A 33 11.63 2.01 16.66
CA THR A 33 11.48 2.12 18.12
C THR A 33 10.89 0.87 18.76
N GLU A 34 10.46 -0.12 17.97
CA GLU A 34 9.78 -1.33 18.45
C GLU A 34 10.59 -2.61 18.23
N GLY A 35 10.25 -3.64 18.99
CA GLY A 35 10.85 -4.98 18.91
C GLY A 35 12.23 -5.09 19.55
N GLU A 36 12.76 -6.33 19.56
CA GLU A 36 14.10 -6.63 20.10
C GLU A 36 15.22 -5.96 19.29
N ASP A 37 14.92 -5.70 18.02
CA ASP A 37 15.82 -5.10 17.05
C ASP A 37 15.72 -3.56 16.95
N ARG A 38 15.07 -2.91 17.91
CA ARG A 38 14.96 -1.44 17.93
C ARG A 38 16.33 -0.76 17.94
N ILE A 39 16.43 0.38 17.25
CA ILE A 39 17.63 1.24 17.25
C ILE A 39 17.42 2.44 18.17
N PHE A 40 16.21 2.95 18.24
CA PHE A 40 15.84 4.11 19.06
C PHE A 40 14.88 3.69 20.15
N THR A 41 14.86 4.42 21.26
CA THR A 41 13.96 4.18 22.40
C THR A 41 12.60 4.85 22.19
N ASP A 42 12.61 6.03 21.59
CA ASP A 42 11.43 6.91 21.51
C ASP A 42 11.42 7.71 20.19
N VAL A 43 10.26 8.25 19.87
CA VAL A 43 10.06 9.25 18.81
C VAL A 43 10.01 10.63 19.46
N ALA A 44 10.97 11.49 19.15
CA ALA A 44 11.02 12.84 19.69
C ALA A 44 10.04 13.78 18.96
N ILE A 45 9.97 13.69 17.63
CA ILE A 45 9.08 14.48 16.78
C ILE A 45 8.62 13.57 15.63
N ASP A 46 7.32 13.55 15.37
CA ASP A 46 6.73 12.85 14.22
C ASP A 46 6.01 13.87 13.32
N LEU A 47 6.53 14.08 12.13
CA LEU A 47 5.96 14.93 11.08
C LEU A 47 5.38 14.09 9.93
N SER A 48 5.20 12.78 10.12
CA SER A 48 4.74 11.87 9.07
C SER A 48 3.20 11.79 8.97
N SER A 49 2.47 12.43 9.88
CA SER A 49 1.01 12.47 9.80
C SER A 49 0.54 13.27 8.58
N GLY A 50 -0.63 12.91 8.05
CA GLY A 50 -1.22 13.64 6.91
C GLY A 50 -1.44 15.13 7.20
N GLU A 51 -1.79 15.49 8.42
CA GLU A 51 -2.01 16.87 8.85
C GLU A 51 -0.70 17.66 8.87
N GLU A 52 0.36 17.14 9.48
CA GLU A 52 1.67 17.78 9.49
C GLU A 52 2.27 17.90 8.09
N MET A 53 2.07 16.89 7.24
CA MET A 53 2.52 16.94 5.85
C MET A 53 1.81 18.04 5.06
N LEU A 54 0.49 18.19 5.22
CA LEU A 54 -0.28 19.27 4.59
C LEU A 54 0.20 20.64 5.06
N LYS A 55 0.44 20.79 6.36
CA LYS A 55 1.00 22.02 6.92
C LYS A 55 2.38 22.36 6.33
N MET A 56 3.27 21.37 6.18
CA MET A 56 4.57 21.59 5.53
C MET A 56 4.43 21.98 4.06
N ILE A 57 3.40 21.51 3.35
CA ILE A 57 3.09 21.93 1.98
C ILE A 57 2.59 23.38 1.98
N GLU A 58 1.67 23.75 2.87
CA GLU A 58 1.14 25.11 3.00
C GLU A 58 2.22 26.13 3.37
N GLU A 59 3.15 25.75 4.22
CA GLU A 59 4.30 26.57 4.63
C GLU A 59 5.44 26.59 3.59
N GLY A 60 5.32 25.80 2.50
CA GLY A 60 6.31 25.78 1.41
C GLY A 60 7.56 24.94 1.67
N TYR A 61 7.58 24.15 2.74
CA TYR A 61 8.67 23.20 3.02
C TYR A 61 8.62 21.94 2.16
N LEU A 62 7.44 21.60 1.62
CA LEU A 62 7.25 20.50 0.69
C LEU A 62 6.45 20.96 -0.53
N ALA A 63 6.82 20.45 -1.71
CA ALA A 63 6.01 20.60 -2.92
C ALA A 63 4.89 19.54 -2.93
N PRO A 64 3.65 19.90 -3.33
CA PRO A 64 2.57 18.95 -3.44
C PRO A 64 2.82 17.91 -4.54
N LEU A 65 2.35 16.67 -4.32
CA LEU A 65 2.32 15.62 -5.34
C LEU A 65 0.93 15.52 -5.95
N VAL A 66 0.88 15.51 -7.26
CA VAL A 66 -0.35 15.32 -8.05
C VAL A 66 -0.22 14.01 -8.82
N SER A 67 -1.15 13.07 -8.67
CA SER A 67 -1.09 11.81 -9.41
C SER A 67 -2.24 11.66 -10.38
N LYS A 68 -1.97 11.07 -11.55
CA LYS A 68 -2.96 10.76 -12.59
C LYS A 68 -3.16 9.27 -12.70
N SER A 69 -4.39 8.87 -12.97
CA SER A 69 -4.72 7.49 -13.32
C SER A 69 -4.27 7.21 -14.76
N MET A 70 -3.44 6.18 -14.92
CA MET A 70 -2.93 5.75 -16.22
C MET A 70 -3.90 4.78 -16.89
N ASN A 71 -3.91 4.76 -18.23
CA ASN A 71 -4.63 3.73 -19.00
C ASN A 71 -3.82 2.45 -19.04
N THR A 72 -2.49 2.61 -19.13
CA THR A 72 -1.54 1.53 -19.13
C THR A 72 -1.14 1.22 -17.70
N ALA A 73 -1.20 -0.06 -17.31
CA ALA A 73 -0.65 -0.55 -16.06
C ALA A 73 -0.01 -1.90 -16.32
N PHE A 74 1.12 -2.15 -15.67
CA PHE A 74 1.77 -3.46 -15.77
C PHE A 74 1.01 -4.48 -14.92
N ASP A 75 0.71 -5.63 -15.51
CA ASP A 75 0.13 -6.76 -14.77
C ASP A 75 1.24 -7.50 -14.01
N ILE A 76 1.22 -7.35 -12.71
CA ILE A 76 2.21 -7.95 -11.80
C ILE A 76 1.58 -8.99 -10.85
N GLU A 77 0.37 -9.45 -11.13
CA GLU A 77 -0.35 -10.38 -10.25
C GLU A 77 0.39 -11.73 -10.10
N ASN A 78 1.10 -12.14 -11.15
CA ASN A 78 1.86 -13.39 -11.19
C ASN A 78 3.31 -13.26 -10.72
N VAL A 79 3.77 -12.07 -10.29
CA VAL A 79 5.14 -11.87 -9.80
C VAL A 79 5.26 -12.35 -8.36
N HIS A 80 6.19 -13.27 -8.13
CA HIS A 80 6.42 -13.82 -6.80
C HIS A 80 7.19 -12.84 -5.90
N ILE A 81 6.91 -12.97 -4.59
CA ILE A 81 7.56 -12.18 -3.55
C ILE A 81 8.58 -13.04 -2.81
N ARG A 82 9.82 -12.56 -2.77
CA ARG A 82 10.91 -13.17 -2.01
C ARG A 82 11.57 -12.13 -1.12
N GLY A 83 11.74 -12.47 0.16
CA GLY A 83 12.41 -11.52 1.06
C GLY A 83 11.56 -10.30 1.43
N GLY A 84 10.25 -10.25 1.08
CA GLY A 84 9.37 -9.09 1.30
C GLY A 84 9.39 -8.10 0.14
N GLU A 85 10.03 -8.44 -0.98
CA GLU A 85 10.05 -7.65 -2.21
C GLU A 85 9.79 -8.57 -3.41
N PHE A 86 9.38 -8.00 -4.53
CA PHE A 86 9.19 -8.72 -5.79
C PHE A 86 10.51 -9.32 -6.29
N ILE A 87 10.44 -10.47 -6.96
CA ILE A 87 11.62 -11.11 -7.55
C ILE A 87 12.07 -10.29 -8.76
N PRO A 88 13.30 -9.71 -8.76
CA PRO A 88 13.74 -8.79 -9.81
C PRO A 88 13.77 -9.40 -11.22
N SER A 89 14.11 -10.68 -11.35
CA SER A 89 14.13 -11.37 -12.65
C SER A 89 12.74 -11.49 -13.28
N GLU A 90 11.72 -11.81 -12.50
CA GLU A 90 10.33 -11.90 -12.94
C GLU A 90 9.78 -10.52 -13.33
N LEU A 91 10.12 -9.49 -12.54
CA LEU A 91 9.78 -8.11 -12.90
C LEU A 91 10.42 -7.67 -14.20
N GLN A 92 11.68 -8.02 -14.44
CA GLN A 92 12.38 -7.67 -15.69
C GLN A 92 11.75 -8.32 -16.92
N GLU A 93 11.19 -9.51 -16.80
CA GLU A 93 10.48 -10.20 -17.87
C GLU A 93 9.20 -9.46 -18.24
N ILE A 94 8.37 -9.12 -17.26
CA ILE A 94 7.08 -8.41 -17.46
C ILE A 94 7.29 -6.96 -17.88
N MET A 95 8.20 -6.25 -17.22
CA MET A 95 8.48 -4.83 -17.49
C MET A 95 9.34 -4.63 -18.74
N GLY A 96 10.09 -5.66 -19.17
CA GLY A 96 10.89 -5.66 -20.39
C GLY A 96 10.09 -5.88 -21.67
N ASP A 97 8.78 -6.16 -21.55
CA ASP A 97 7.90 -6.24 -22.72
C ASP A 97 7.87 -4.90 -23.46
N ALA A 98 8.28 -4.95 -24.73
CA ALA A 98 8.45 -3.75 -25.55
C ALA A 98 7.11 -3.01 -25.78
N GLY A 99 6.00 -3.75 -25.89
CA GLY A 99 4.67 -3.17 -26.12
C GLY A 99 4.18 -2.38 -24.92
N ASN A 100 4.29 -2.97 -23.74
CA ASN A 100 3.86 -2.33 -22.48
C ASN A 100 4.73 -1.12 -22.14
N THR A 101 6.05 -1.23 -22.32
CA THR A 101 6.97 -0.10 -22.11
C THR A 101 6.67 1.05 -23.07
N HIS A 102 6.40 0.76 -24.35
CA HIS A 102 6.07 1.77 -25.34
C HIS A 102 4.75 2.50 -25.01
N ALA A 103 3.68 1.76 -24.72
CA ALA A 103 2.40 2.33 -24.32
C ALA A 103 2.51 3.22 -23.07
N ALA A 104 3.30 2.79 -22.08
CA ALA A 104 3.58 3.60 -20.90
C ALA A 104 4.32 4.90 -21.25
N LEU A 105 5.32 4.85 -22.12
CA LEU A 105 6.09 6.03 -22.52
C LEU A 105 5.26 7.01 -23.37
N GLU A 106 4.32 6.56 -24.18
CA GLU A 106 3.36 7.44 -24.86
C GLU A 106 2.56 8.30 -23.85
N GLU A 107 2.09 7.68 -22.77
CA GLU A 107 1.40 8.42 -21.69
C GLU A 107 2.36 9.33 -20.92
N VAL A 108 3.60 8.89 -20.64
CA VAL A 108 4.64 9.71 -20.00
C VAL A 108 4.91 10.98 -20.79
N VAL A 109 5.15 10.85 -22.09
CA VAL A 109 5.44 12.01 -22.97
C VAL A 109 4.24 12.93 -23.05
N ARG A 110 3.03 12.39 -23.22
CA ARG A 110 1.78 13.17 -23.29
C ARG A 110 1.56 14.03 -22.02
N TYR A 111 1.73 13.45 -20.84
CA TYR A 111 1.56 14.17 -19.58
C TYR A 111 2.78 15.01 -19.20
N GLY A 112 3.95 14.68 -19.74
CA GLY A 112 5.22 15.34 -19.47
C GLY A 112 5.50 16.58 -20.31
N THR A 113 4.61 16.95 -21.25
CA THR A 113 4.83 18.07 -22.21
C THR A 113 5.17 19.39 -21.51
N GLU A 114 4.57 19.66 -20.35
CA GLU A 114 4.83 20.88 -19.55
C GLU A 114 5.82 20.67 -18.42
N ARG A 115 6.41 19.47 -18.31
CA ARG A 115 7.35 19.11 -17.24
C ARG A 115 8.78 19.18 -17.72
N ARG A 116 9.65 19.72 -16.88
CA ARG A 116 11.04 20.02 -17.26
C ARG A 116 12.03 18.99 -16.76
N SER A 117 11.73 18.30 -15.66
CA SER A 117 12.69 17.44 -14.96
C SER A 117 12.04 16.15 -14.49
N TRP A 118 12.25 15.07 -15.26
CA TRP A 118 11.59 13.79 -15.07
C TRP A 118 12.51 12.79 -14.39
N LEU A 119 12.07 12.19 -13.30
CA LEU A 119 12.81 11.11 -12.63
C LEU A 119 12.04 9.81 -12.79
N ILE A 120 12.65 8.83 -13.48
CA ILE A 120 12.01 7.59 -13.88
C ILE A 120 12.63 6.43 -13.10
N PHE A 121 11.82 5.71 -12.33
CA PHE A 121 12.23 4.54 -11.57
C PHE A 121 11.92 3.26 -12.34
N CYS A 122 12.95 2.54 -12.74
CA CYS A 122 12.85 1.33 -13.54
C CYS A 122 13.09 0.07 -12.69
N SER A 123 12.50 -1.05 -13.10
CA SER A 123 12.57 -2.34 -12.40
C SER A 123 13.91 -3.08 -12.58
N GLY A 124 14.73 -2.68 -13.54
CA GLY A 124 16.02 -3.29 -13.84
C GLY A 124 16.85 -2.49 -14.84
N VAL A 125 18.13 -2.81 -14.93
CA VAL A 125 19.08 -2.08 -15.80
C VAL A 125 18.65 -2.14 -17.27
N ARG A 126 18.35 -3.32 -17.80
CA ARG A 126 17.90 -3.50 -19.19
C ARG A 126 16.62 -2.71 -19.50
N HIS A 127 15.68 -2.70 -18.54
CA HIS A 127 14.46 -1.91 -18.67
C HIS A 127 14.79 -0.41 -18.74
N ALA A 128 15.66 0.08 -17.85
CA ALA A 128 16.08 1.47 -17.84
C ALA A 128 16.85 1.90 -19.12
N GLU A 129 17.69 1.01 -19.65
CA GLU A 129 18.35 1.21 -20.94
C GLU A 129 17.35 1.34 -22.09
N ASN A 130 16.35 0.44 -22.14
CA ASN A 130 15.30 0.49 -23.15
C ASN A 130 14.45 1.77 -23.04
N VAL A 131 14.03 2.15 -21.84
CA VAL A 131 13.29 3.40 -21.57
C VAL A 131 14.09 4.62 -22.05
N THR A 132 15.37 4.70 -21.67
CA THR A 132 16.25 5.82 -22.05
C THR A 132 16.42 5.89 -23.58
N ARG A 133 16.63 4.75 -24.23
CA ARG A 133 16.77 4.66 -25.70
C ARG A 133 15.50 5.10 -26.40
N LEU A 134 14.32 4.59 -25.98
CA LEU A 134 13.04 4.96 -26.58
C LEU A 134 12.74 6.45 -26.42
N LEU A 135 13.01 7.04 -25.26
CA LEU A 135 12.83 8.48 -25.04
C LEU A 135 13.70 9.31 -25.98
N LYS A 136 14.95 8.92 -26.20
CA LYS A 136 15.87 9.60 -27.15
C LYS A 136 15.44 9.41 -28.60
N ASP A 137 15.27 8.16 -29.02
CA ASP A 137 15.16 7.81 -30.45
C ASP A 137 13.77 8.11 -31.02
N GLN A 138 12.70 7.94 -30.23
CA GLN A 138 11.33 8.06 -30.73
C GLN A 138 10.66 9.38 -30.33
N TYR A 139 11.00 9.91 -29.14
CA TYR A 139 10.32 11.09 -28.60
C TYR A 139 11.21 12.34 -28.58
N ASN A 140 12.47 12.22 -29.01
CA ASN A 140 13.46 13.32 -28.99
C ASN A 140 13.59 13.99 -27.60
N ILE A 141 13.45 13.22 -26.53
CA ILE A 141 13.63 13.67 -25.16
C ILE A 141 15.09 13.43 -24.77
N HIS A 142 15.77 14.48 -24.25
CA HIS A 142 17.12 14.31 -23.74
C HIS A 142 17.08 13.53 -22.42
N ALA A 143 17.33 12.23 -22.51
CA ALA A 143 17.27 11.29 -21.40
C ALA A 143 18.65 10.69 -21.11
N GLU A 144 18.97 10.44 -19.84
CA GLU A 144 20.18 9.73 -19.42
C GLU A 144 19.84 8.64 -18.38
N LEU A 145 20.77 7.72 -18.20
CA LEU A 145 20.62 6.56 -17.30
C LEU A 145 21.68 6.59 -16.21
N ILE A 146 21.27 6.37 -14.97
CA ILE A 146 22.19 6.08 -13.86
C ILE A 146 21.87 4.70 -13.28
N THR A 147 22.91 3.87 -13.16
CA THR A 147 22.86 2.55 -12.52
C THR A 147 23.92 2.44 -11.42
N GLY A 148 23.92 1.32 -10.71
CA GLY A 148 24.99 1.00 -9.77
C GLY A 148 26.39 0.88 -10.40
N GLN A 149 26.47 0.63 -11.70
CA GLN A 149 27.72 0.50 -12.45
C GLN A 149 28.22 1.82 -13.04
N THR A 150 27.39 2.89 -13.03
CA THR A 150 27.80 4.20 -13.56
C THR A 150 28.96 4.76 -12.73
N PRO A 151 30.12 5.06 -13.34
CA PRO A 151 31.29 5.63 -12.66
C PRO A 151 30.94 6.93 -11.92
N ILE A 152 31.57 7.17 -10.78
CA ILE A 152 31.25 8.31 -9.91
C ILE A 152 31.32 9.65 -10.65
N LYS A 153 32.40 9.90 -11.41
CA LYS A 153 32.55 11.14 -12.18
C LYS A 153 31.46 11.34 -13.24
N GLU A 154 31.08 10.25 -13.90
CA GLU A 154 30.01 10.28 -14.89
C GLU A 154 28.66 10.51 -14.25
N ARG A 155 28.40 9.88 -13.10
CA ARG A 155 27.19 10.13 -12.30
C ARG A 155 27.07 11.58 -11.88
N GLU A 156 28.15 12.17 -11.38
CA GLU A 156 28.20 13.58 -10.98
C GLU A 156 27.90 14.50 -12.19
N ARG A 157 28.48 14.22 -13.35
CA ARG A 157 28.21 14.96 -14.59
C ARG A 157 26.74 14.88 -15.00
N ILE A 158 26.16 13.68 -15.01
CA ILE A 158 24.76 13.46 -15.38
C ILE A 158 23.83 14.18 -14.40
N ILE A 159 24.10 14.10 -13.11
CA ILE A 159 23.30 14.76 -12.08
C ILE A 159 23.34 16.28 -12.23
N GLU A 160 24.51 16.83 -12.51
CA GLU A 160 24.67 18.28 -12.73
C GLU A 160 23.91 18.73 -13.98
N GLN A 161 24.01 18.01 -15.08
CA GLN A 161 23.26 18.30 -16.29
C GLN A 161 21.74 18.14 -16.12
N TYR A 162 21.29 17.21 -15.26
CA TYR A 162 19.89 17.06 -14.92
C TYR A 162 19.38 18.24 -14.08
N LYS A 163 20.14 18.70 -13.08
CA LYS A 163 19.81 19.85 -12.25
C LYS A 163 19.75 21.15 -13.05
N THR A 164 20.62 21.31 -14.03
CA THR A 164 20.64 22.49 -14.91
C THR A 164 19.63 22.43 -16.06
N GLY A 165 18.86 21.34 -16.17
CA GLY A 165 17.82 21.15 -17.18
C GLY A 165 18.37 20.81 -18.58
N VAL A 166 19.66 20.53 -18.72
CA VAL A 166 20.24 19.99 -19.96
C VAL A 166 19.70 18.59 -20.25
N ILE A 167 19.58 17.76 -19.20
CA ILE A 167 18.93 16.47 -19.27
C ILE A 167 17.51 16.62 -18.72
N GLN A 168 16.51 16.34 -19.53
CA GLN A 168 15.09 16.40 -19.15
C GLN A 168 14.64 15.17 -18.37
N ALA A 169 15.05 13.98 -18.80
CA ALA A 169 14.62 12.72 -18.21
C ALA A 169 15.81 11.92 -17.66
N LEU A 170 15.73 11.53 -16.39
CA LEU A 170 16.74 10.70 -15.74
C LEU A 170 16.13 9.36 -15.34
N ALA A 171 16.49 8.31 -16.07
CA ALA A 171 16.13 6.95 -15.72
C ALA A 171 17.12 6.37 -14.69
N ASN A 172 16.60 5.60 -13.74
CA ASN A 172 17.45 4.96 -12.76
C ASN A 172 16.96 3.57 -12.37
N CYS A 173 17.91 2.76 -11.89
CA CYS A 173 17.65 1.47 -11.29
C CYS A 173 18.41 1.38 -9.96
N ASP A 174 17.65 1.35 -8.83
CA ASP A 174 18.15 1.16 -7.46
C ASP A 174 19.15 2.19 -6.90
N VAL A 175 19.43 3.30 -7.56
CA VAL A 175 20.53 4.19 -7.17
C VAL A 175 20.16 5.60 -6.72
N LEU A 176 19.04 6.15 -7.16
CA LEU A 176 18.63 7.51 -6.83
C LEU A 176 17.56 7.60 -5.72
N THR A 177 17.34 6.50 -5.03
CA THR A 177 16.39 6.42 -3.91
C THR A 177 16.94 7.03 -2.62
N THR A 178 18.28 7.04 -2.45
CA THR A 178 18.96 7.62 -1.29
C THR A 178 20.07 8.60 -1.75
N GLY A 179 20.27 9.70 -1.03
CA GLY A 179 21.38 10.63 -1.26
C GLY A 179 21.30 11.49 -2.53
N PHE A 180 20.34 11.27 -3.42
CA PHE A 180 20.14 12.09 -4.62
C PHE A 180 19.36 13.36 -4.27
N ASP A 181 19.88 14.50 -4.68
CA ASP A 181 19.30 15.82 -4.44
C ASP A 181 19.13 16.61 -5.73
N ALA A 182 17.88 16.71 -6.20
CA ALA A 182 17.46 17.52 -7.36
C ALA A 182 16.05 18.08 -7.07
N PRO A 183 15.97 19.25 -6.43
CA PRO A 183 14.69 19.87 -6.07
C PRO A 183 13.80 20.19 -7.27
N GLU A 184 14.40 20.46 -8.42
CA GLU A 184 13.74 20.80 -9.68
C GLU A 184 12.90 19.65 -10.27
N THR A 185 13.06 18.42 -9.77
CA THR A 185 12.28 17.27 -10.24
C THR A 185 10.79 17.54 -10.10
N ASP A 186 10.09 17.72 -11.23
CA ASP A 186 8.69 18.09 -11.32
C ASP A 186 7.79 16.98 -11.87
N MET A 187 8.39 15.83 -12.25
CA MET A 187 7.67 14.63 -12.62
C MET A 187 8.38 13.36 -12.13
N LEU A 188 7.63 12.48 -11.47
CA LEU A 188 8.06 11.13 -11.08
C LEU A 188 7.32 10.10 -11.92
N VAL A 189 8.05 9.15 -12.48
CA VAL A 189 7.49 8.04 -13.26
C VAL A 189 7.84 6.72 -12.59
N PHE A 190 6.85 5.99 -12.12
CA PHE A 190 7.03 4.70 -11.48
C PHE A 190 6.76 3.57 -12.47
N LEU A 191 7.84 3.06 -13.07
CA LEU A 191 7.87 1.83 -13.86
C LEU A 191 8.42 0.66 -13.04
N ARG A 192 8.44 0.80 -11.72
CA ARG A 192 8.92 -0.19 -10.77
C ARG A 192 7.89 -0.38 -9.66
N PRO A 193 7.29 -1.56 -9.55
CA PRO A 193 6.51 -1.91 -8.37
C PRO A 193 7.43 -2.18 -7.18
N THR A 194 6.94 -1.88 -5.97
CA THR A 194 7.61 -2.24 -4.72
C THR A 194 6.61 -2.68 -3.66
N GLN A 195 7.04 -3.61 -2.82
CA GLN A 195 6.33 -3.98 -1.59
C GLN A 195 6.81 -3.13 -0.40
N SER A 196 7.92 -2.41 -0.58
CA SER A 196 8.50 -1.58 0.47
C SER A 196 7.82 -0.22 0.54
N THR A 197 7.00 -0.01 1.55
CA THR A 197 6.42 1.29 1.87
C THR A 197 7.50 2.36 2.05
N GLY A 198 8.62 2.00 2.70
CA GLY A 198 9.76 2.92 2.87
C GLY A 198 10.38 3.35 1.55
N LEU A 199 10.56 2.42 0.60
CA LEU A 199 11.06 2.73 -0.73
C LEU A 199 10.08 3.62 -1.50
N PHE A 200 8.78 3.34 -1.43
CA PHE A 200 7.74 4.17 -2.06
C PHE A 200 7.77 5.61 -1.53
N VAL A 201 7.83 5.78 -0.21
CA VAL A 201 7.94 7.12 0.43
C VAL A 201 9.23 7.83 0.00
N GLN A 202 10.36 7.12 -0.09
CA GLN A 202 11.62 7.70 -0.57
C GLN A 202 11.55 8.14 -2.04
N MET A 203 10.92 7.36 -2.92
CA MET A 203 10.70 7.73 -4.31
C MET A 203 9.80 8.98 -4.41
N CYS A 204 8.68 9.01 -3.70
CA CYS A 204 7.80 10.19 -3.63
C CYS A 204 8.52 11.43 -3.08
N GLY A 205 9.33 11.26 -2.04
CA GLY A 205 10.10 12.33 -1.43
C GLY A 205 11.09 13.04 -2.38
N ARG A 206 11.47 12.42 -3.51
CA ARG A 206 12.27 13.10 -4.54
C ARG A 206 11.50 14.21 -5.24
N GLY A 207 10.19 14.00 -5.44
CA GLY A 207 9.31 15.00 -6.03
C GLY A 207 8.76 16.02 -5.03
N MET A 208 8.83 15.77 -3.73
CA MET A 208 8.28 16.68 -2.71
C MET A 208 9.21 17.84 -2.33
N ARG A 209 10.43 17.89 -2.87
CA ARG A 209 11.34 18.99 -2.60
C ARG A 209 10.88 20.26 -3.30
N PRO A 210 10.80 21.41 -2.58
CA PRO A 210 10.43 22.67 -3.19
C PRO A 210 11.56 23.22 -4.08
N ALA A 211 11.18 23.89 -5.16
CA ALA A 211 12.07 24.65 -6.04
C ALA A 211 11.35 25.89 -6.54
N GLU A 212 12.11 26.93 -6.94
CA GLU A 212 11.57 28.27 -7.24
C GLU A 212 10.46 28.28 -8.30
N ASN A 213 10.56 27.46 -9.33
CA ASN A 213 9.59 27.42 -10.44
C ASN A 213 8.76 26.13 -10.46
N LYS A 214 8.55 25.53 -9.31
CA LYS A 214 7.85 24.26 -9.17
C LYS A 214 6.60 24.42 -8.31
N GLU A 215 5.45 24.40 -8.95
CA GLU A 215 4.15 24.44 -8.26
C GLU A 215 3.80 23.10 -7.60
N ASN A 216 4.08 22.00 -8.29
CA ASN A 216 3.81 20.65 -7.85
C ASN A 216 4.72 19.64 -8.56
N CYS A 217 4.67 18.38 -8.16
CA CYS A 217 5.31 17.29 -8.87
C CYS A 217 4.26 16.27 -9.34
N LEU A 218 4.24 16.01 -10.63
CA LEU A 218 3.34 15.03 -11.24
C LEU A 218 3.88 13.61 -11.00
N VAL A 219 3.03 12.72 -10.51
CA VAL A 219 3.33 11.30 -10.31
C VAL A 219 2.56 10.47 -11.32
N LEU A 220 3.27 9.75 -12.17
CA LEU A 220 2.72 8.78 -13.12
C LEU A 220 3.07 7.37 -12.64
N ASP A 221 2.09 6.65 -12.10
CA ASP A 221 2.30 5.34 -11.48
C ASP A 221 1.75 4.21 -12.33
N PHE A 222 2.59 3.63 -13.19
CA PHE A 222 2.27 2.47 -14.01
C PHE A 222 2.40 1.14 -13.24
N ALA A 223 3.00 1.19 -12.07
CA ALA A 223 3.31 0.03 -11.23
C ALA A 223 2.31 -0.18 -10.07
N ARG A 224 1.24 0.62 -10.02
CA ARG A 224 0.19 0.59 -8.99
C ARG A 224 0.71 0.70 -7.55
N ASN A 225 1.77 1.45 -7.33
CA ASN A 225 2.32 1.68 -5.99
C ASN A 225 1.37 2.51 -5.13
N VAL A 226 0.72 3.53 -5.70
CA VAL A 226 -0.27 4.36 -5.00
C VAL A 226 -1.47 3.52 -4.55
N GLU A 227 -1.96 2.59 -5.37
CA GLU A 227 -3.03 1.66 -4.99
C GLU A 227 -2.58 0.72 -3.86
N ARG A 228 -1.32 0.29 -3.88
CA ARG A 228 -0.75 -0.67 -2.92
C ARG A 228 -0.44 -0.04 -1.58
N HIS A 229 0.15 1.14 -1.56
CA HIS A 229 0.63 1.80 -0.33
C HIS A 229 -0.29 2.90 0.18
N GLY A 230 -1.20 3.41 -0.65
CA GLY A 230 -2.02 4.56 -0.39
C GLY A 230 -1.38 5.88 -0.83
N PRO A 231 -2.15 6.97 -0.72
CA PRO A 231 -1.61 8.30 -0.94
C PRO A 231 -0.53 8.61 0.10
N ILE A 232 0.46 9.42 -0.27
CA ILE A 232 1.66 9.66 0.53
C ILE A 232 1.36 10.23 1.93
N ASN A 233 0.27 10.93 2.08
CA ASN A 233 -0.20 11.51 3.35
C ASN A 233 -1.05 10.55 4.20
N ASP A 234 -1.34 9.33 3.74
CA ASP A 234 -2.03 8.26 4.50
C ASP A 234 -1.35 6.90 4.27
N VAL A 235 -0.04 6.93 4.15
CA VAL A 235 0.75 5.70 3.98
C VAL A 235 0.78 4.93 5.29
N ARG A 236 0.34 3.67 5.24
CA ARG A 236 0.37 2.77 6.40
C ARG A 236 1.39 1.66 6.19
N PRO A 237 2.36 1.50 7.12
CA PRO A 237 3.26 0.36 7.08
C PRO A 237 2.45 -0.93 7.12
N GLN A 238 2.72 -1.85 6.21
CA GLN A 238 2.05 -3.15 6.23
C GLN A 238 2.53 -3.94 7.45
N ALA A 239 1.62 -4.19 8.39
CA ALA A 239 1.91 -5.02 9.56
C ALA A 239 2.28 -6.44 9.12
N THR A 240 3.38 -6.95 9.66
CA THR A 240 3.80 -8.35 9.50
C THR A 240 2.71 -9.26 10.05
N GLY A 241 2.06 -10.04 9.20
CA GLY A 241 1.05 -11.03 9.64
C GLY A 241 -0.20 -11.15 8.77
N ARG A 242 -0.38 -10.34 7.74
CA ARG A 242 -1.49 -10.52 6.80
C ARG A 242 -1.27 -11.75 5.92
N ARG A 243 -2.33 -12.55 5.76
CA ARG A 243 -2.36 -13.75 4.94
C ARG A 243 -1.86 -13.45 3.53
N ARG A 244 -0.99 -14.34 2.99
CA ARG A 244 -0.60 -14.35 1.57
C ARG A 244 -1.85 -14.17 0.69
N GLY A 245 -1.84 -13.14 -0.17
CA GLY A 245 -2.87 -12.93 -1.19
C GLY A 245 -3.87 -11.78 -0.95
N GLN A 246 -3.85 -11.06 0.17
CA GLN A 246 -4.64 -9.83 0.31
C GLN A 246 -3.78 -8.61 0.03
N VAL A 247 -3.88 -8.08 -1.17
CA VAL A 247 -3.42 -6.74 -1.51
C VAL A 247 -4.28 -5.76 -0.71
N SER A 248 -3.68 -5.03 0.23
CA SER A 248 -4.36 -3.94 0.92
C SER A 248 -4.43 -2.77 -0.05
N THR A 249 -5.54 -2.62 -0.74
CA THR A 249 -5.80 -1.40 -1.51
C THR A 249 -6.21 -0.31 -0.55
N SER A 250 -5.48 0.80 -0.54
CA SER A 250 -5.94 2.01 0.15
C SER A 250 -7.16 2.56 -0.60
N PRO A 251 -8.16 3.09 0.12
CA PRO A 251 -9.37 3.59 -0.52
C PRO A 251 -9.08 4.90 -1.26
N VAL A 252 -8.80 4.81 -2.55
CA VAL A 252 -8.65 5.94 -3.47
C VAL A 252 -9.72 5.90 -4.55
N LYS A 253 -10.00 7.06 -5.16
CA LYS A 253 -10.89 7.20 -6.32
C LYS A 253 -10.21 8.03 -7.39
N THR A 254 -10.59 7.80 -8.65
CA THR A 254 -10.11 8.56 -9.79
C THR A 254 -11.12 9.64 -10.15
N CYS A 255 -10.66 10.87 -10.33
CA CYS A 255 -11.50 11.96 -10.81
C CYS A 255 -11.91 11.70 -12.27
N PRO A 256 -13.21 11.77 -12.62
CA PRO A 256 -13.65 11.54 -13.99
C PRO A 256 -13.20 12.63 -14.97
N ASP A 257 -13.01 13.88 -14.49
CA ASP A 257 -12.70 15.02 -15.36
C ASP A 257 -11.19 15.11 -15.64
N CYS A 258 -10.34 15.13 -14.60
CA CYS A 258 -8.90 15.34 -14.76
C CYS A 258 -8.08 14.08 -14.53
N ARG A 259 -8.70 12.96 -14.15
CA ARG A 259 -8.09 11.65 -13.87
C ARG A 259 -7.11 11.62 -12.69
N SER A 260 -7.12 12.64 -11.84
CA SER A 260 -6.31 12.63 -10.61
C SER A 260 -6.78 11.53 -9.66
N ILE A 261 -5.81 10.87 -9.03
CA ILE A 261 -6.07 9.87 -7.99
C ILE A 261 -6.13 10.61 -6.66
N VAL A 262 -7.26 10.53 -6.00
CA VAL A 262 -7.52 11.24 -4.74
C VAL A 262 -8.05 10.27 -3.66
N PRO A 263 -7.85 10.56 -2.37
CA PRO A 263 -8.46 9.80 -1.29
C PRO A 263 -9.99 9.74 -1.45
N ILE A 264 -10.60 8.60 -1.14
CA ILE A 264 -12.06 8.40 -1.30
C ILE A 264 -12.87 9.37 -0.44
N SER A 265 -12.29 9.85 0.67
CA SER A 265 -12.91 10.80 1.61
C SER A 265 -13.05 12.22 1.07
N PHE A 266 -12.35 12.59 0.00
CA PHE A 266 -12.40 13.96 -0.52
C PHE A 266 -13.74 14.23 -1.21
N PRO A 267 -14.48 15.27 -0.82
CA PRO A 267 -15.76 15.63 -1.45
C PRO A 267 -15.57 16.25 -2.84
N SER A 268 -14.42 16.87 -3.09
CA SER A 268 -14.07 17.45 -4.38
C SER A 268 -12.64 17.14 -4.77
N CYS A 269 -12.36 17.15 -6.06
CA CYS A 269 -11.02 16.96 -6.60
C CYS A 269 -10.15 18.21 -6.29
N PRO A 270 -9.01 18.08 -5.63
CA PRO A 270 -8.14 19.22 -5.33
C PRO A 270 -7.51 19.84 -6.59
N ASP A 271 -7.39 19.06 -7.70
CA ASP A 271 -6.73 19.52 -8.92
C ASP A 271 -7.65 20.31 -9.85
N CYS A 272 -8.91 19.88 -10.01
CA CYS A 272 -9.83 20.49 -10.98
C CYS A 272 -11.14 20.99 -10.37
N GLY A 273 -11.35 20.80 -9.08
CA GLY A 273 -12.57 21.22 -8.39
C GLY A 273 -13.81 20.34 -8.65
N HIS A 274 -13.69 19.25 -9.42
CA HIS A 274 -14.80 18.34 -9.67
C HIS A 274 -15.41 17.85 -8.37
N HIS A 275 -16.70 18.10 -8.14
CA HIS A 275 -17.43 17.59 -6.99
C HIS A 275 -17.82 16.14 -7.24
N PHE A 276 -17.33 15.25 -6.39
CA PHE A 276 -17.78 13.87 -6.42
C PHE A 276 -19.19 13.79 -5.85
N SER A 277 -20.11 13.19 -6.62
CA SER A 277 -21.45 12.90 -6.11
C SER A 277 -21.31 12.13 -4.80
N GLU A 278 -21.98 12.60 -3.75
CA GLU A 278 -22.10 11.83 -2.51
C GLU A 278 -22.61 10.44 -2.91
N ARG A 279 -21.87 9.40 -2.53
CA ARG A 279 -22.46 8.07 -2.52
C ARG A 279 -23.66 8.20 -1.58
N THR A 280 -24.86 8.17 -2.12
CA THR A 280 -26.02 7.79 -1.34
C THR A 280 -25.66 6.40 -0.79
N LEU A 281 -25.15 6.40 0.42
CA LEU A 281 -25.09 5.18 1.19
C LEU A 281 -26.54 4.70 1.22
N ASN A 282 -26.81 3.50 0.71
CA ASN A 282 -28.07 2.81 0.98
C ASN A 282 -28.18 2.43 2.47
N ILE A 283 -27.63 3.26 3.33
CA ILE A 283 -27.79 3.28 4.75
C ILE A 283 -28.75 4.42 4.98
N ASP A 284 -29.96 4.06 5.35
CA ASP A 284 -30.95 5.01 5.85
C ASP A 284 -30.35 5.65 7.11
N ASN A 285 -29.80 6.87 6.95
CA ASN A 285 -29.20 7.65 8.03
C ASN A 285 -30.25 8.38 8.87
N THR A 286 -31.53 8.04 8.70
CA THR A 286 -32.52 8.42 9.69
C THR A 286 -32.11 7.77 10.99
N ALA A 287 -31.69 8.60 11.96
CA ALA A 287 -31.43 8.13 13.30
C ALA A 287 -32.66 7.32 13.71
N SER A 288 -32.46 5.99 13.81
CA SER A 288 -33.50 5.12 14.32
C SER A 288 -33.78 5.60 15.73
N GLU A 289 -34.96 6.09 16.02
CA GLU A 289 -35.43 6.34 17.39
C GLU A 289 -35.61 5.02 18.16
N LEU A 290 -35.21 3.91 17.55
CA LEU A 290 -35.21 2.60 18.15
C LEU A 290 -34.14 2.55 19.24
N GLU A 291 -34.58 2.27 20.47
CA GLU A 291 -33.66 2.01 21.57
C GLU A 291 -32.64 0.95 21.23
N LEU A 292 -31.37 1.21 21.51
CA LEU A 292 -30.25 0.24 21.30
C LEU A 292 -30.42 -1.07 22.08
N ILE A 293 -31.24 -1.04 23.15
CA ILE A 293 -31.63 -2.19 23.94
C ILE A 293 -33.14 -2.13 24.13
N ARG A 294 -33.89 -2.91 23.38
CA ARG A 294 -35.33 -3.08 23.57
C ARG A 294 -35.59 -4.18 24.60
N HIS A 295 -36.25 -3.85 25.69
CA HIS A 295 -36.63 -4.80 26.73
C HIS A 295 -37.81 -5.70 26.34
N ASN A 296 -38.62 -5.31 25.34
CA ASN A 296 -39.83 -6.03 24.93
C ASN A 296 -39.88 -6.20 23.42
N LEU A 297 -38.96 -7.02 22.87
CA LEU A 297 -39.03 -7.44 21.48
C LEU A 297 -40.01 -8.61 21.36
N ASP A 298 -41.05 -8.47 20.55
CA ASP A 298 -41.83 -9.61 20.11
C ASP A 298 -40.92 -10.46 19.16
N PRO A 299 -40.56 -11.68 19.54
CA PRO A 299 -39.71 -12.53 18.71
C PRO A 299 -40.23 -12.72 17.28
N SER A 300 -41.55 -12.62 17.07
CA SER A 300 -42.20 -12.80 15.77
C SER A 300 -41.84 -11.69 14.76
N GLU A 301 -41.47 -10.49 15.20
CA GLU A 301 -41.09 -9.38 14.33
C GLU A 301 -39.70 -9.51 13.70
N TYR A 302 -38.80 -10.24 14.37
CA TYR A 302 -37.37 -10.30 13.99
C TYR A 302 -36.87 -11.70 13.65
N ILE A 303 -37.58 -12.73 14.04
CA ILE A 303 -37.25 -14.12 13.75
C ILE A 303 -37.86 -14.49 12.40
N ARG A 304 -37.01 -14.58 11.38
CA ARG A 304 -37.40 -15.18 10.11
C ARG A 304 -37.24 -16.70 10.22
N SER A 305 -38.33 -17.43 10.16
CA SER A 305 -38.29 -18.88 10.04
C SER A 305 -37.96 -19.26 8.61
N LEU A 306 -36.87 -19.96 8.41
CA LEU A 306 -36.47 -20.49 7.10
C LEU A 306 -36.66 -21.99 7.09
N MET A 307 -37.20 -22.51 6.00
CA MET A 307 -37.35 -23.97 5.83
C MET A 307 -35.97 -24.57 5.54
N VAL A 308 -35.49 -25.40 6.44
CA VAL A 308 -34.28 -26.21 6.25
C VAL A 308 -34.60 -27.36 5.31
N ARG A 309 -33.87 -27.45 4.20
CA ARG A 309 -34.03 -28.55 3.20
C ARG A 309 -33.08 -29.67 3.48
N ASP A 310 -31.89 -29.36 3.99
CA ASP A 310 -30.86 -30.36 4.27
C ASP A 310 -29.96 -29.92 5.41
N VAL A 311 -29.40 -30.86 6.15
CA VAL A 311 -28.49 -30.63 7.28
C VAL A 311 -27.26 -31.51 7.13
N ASN A 312 -26.10 -30.86 7.05
CA ASN A 312 -24.84 -31.56 6.91
C ASN A 312 -23.96 -31.38 8.16
N PHE A 313 -23.22 -32.42 8.53
CA PHE A 313 -22.40 -32.47 9.72
C PHE A 313 -20.92 -32.65 9.36
N PHE A 314 -20.05 -31.77 9.85
CA PHE A 314 -18.63 -31.83 9.58
C PHE A 314 -17.83 -31.82 10.87
N LYS A 315 -16.90 -32.75 11.03
CA LYS A 315 -15.93 -32.71 12.12
C LYS A 315 -14.83 -31.70 11.78
N HIS A 316 -14.70 -30.68 12.61
CA HIS A 316 -13.71 -29.62 12.43
C HIS A 316 -12.68 -29.62 13.54
N ARG A 317 -11.40 -29.42 13.18
CA ARG A 317 -10.30 -29.13 14.12
C ARG A 317 -9.59 -27.87 13.68
N LYS A 318 -9.23 -27.02 14.61
CA LYS A 318 -8.41 -25.84 14.30
C LYS A 318 -7.08 -26.28 13.70
N GLN A 319 -6.79 -25.83 12.49
CA GLN A 319 -5.48 -26.03 11.87
C GLN A 319 -4.43 -25.23 12.66
N PHE A 320 -3.24 -25.79 12.80
CA PHE A 320 -2.08 -25.17 13.49
C PHE A 320 -2.15 -25.08 15.03
N VAL A 321 -3.09 -25.74 15.69
CA VAL A 321 -3.11 -25.86 17.15
C VAL A 321 -2.96 -27.34 17.51
N ALA A 322 -1.78 -27.72 17.99
CA ALA A 322 -1.54 -29.09 18.46
C ALA A 322 -2.47 -29.40 19.64
N GLY A 323 -3.16 -30.54 19.60
CA GLY A 323 -4.11 -30.94 20.64
C GLY A 323 -5.46 -30.18 20.63
N ALA A 324 -5.80 -29.43 19.58
CA ALA A 324 -7.08 -28.75 19.50
C ALA A 324 -8.27 -29.71 19.65
N THR A 325 -9.17 -29.40 20.57
CA THR A 325 -10.42 -30.13 20.78
C THR A 325 -11.31 -30.02 19.54
N PRO A 326 -11.82 -31.13 18.99
CA PRO A 326 -12.68 -31.07 17.82
C PRO A 326 -14.02 -30.42 18.12
N THR A 327 -14.61 -29.80 17.10
CA THR A 327 -15.95 -29.23 17.12
C THR A 327 -16.79 -29.84 16.01
N LEU A 328 -18.10 -29.95 16.21
CA LEU A 328 -19.04 -30.29 15.15
C LEU A 328 -19.52 -29.01 14.48
N ARG A 329 -19.30 -28.89 13.17
CA ARG A 329 -19.92 -27.85 12.36
C ARG A 329 -21.20 -28.43 11.73
N VAL A 330 -22.31 -27.78 12.03
CA VAL A 330 -23.61 -28.13 11.48
C VAL A 330 -23.98 -27.11 10.43
N GLU A 331 -24.26 -27.52 9.21
CA GLU A 331 -24.68 -26.67 8.10
C GLU A 331 -26.12 -26.92 7.74
N TYR A 332 -26.92 -25.86 7.75
CA TYR A 332 -28.34 -25.87 7.37
C TYR A 332 -28.50 -25.26 5.98
N SER A 333 -28.99 -26.04 5.02
CA SER A 333 -29.31 -25.55 3.67
C SER A 333 -30.76 -25.06 3.62
N CYS A 334 -30.93 -23.74 3.44
CA CYS A 334 -32.21 -23.05 3.41
C CYS A 334 -32.45 -22.40 2.03
N GLY A 335 -32.78 -23.18 1.03
CA GLY A 335 -32.92 -22.69 -0.36
C GLY A 335 -31.56 -22.30 -0.96
N LEU A 336 -31.36 -21.04 -1.26
CA LEU A 336 -30.10 -20.52 -1.80
C LEU A 336 -29.11 -20.07 -0.71
N SER A 337 -29.51 -20.13 0.56
CA SER A 337 -28.69 -19.69 1.69
C SER A 337 -28.26 -20.89 2.52
N THR A 338 -27.01 -20.83 3.01
CA THR A 338 -26.46 -21.83 3.93
C THR A 338 -26.07 -21.15 5.24
N PHE A 339 -26.50 -21.71 6.36
CA PHE A 339 -26.18 -21.24 7.69
C PHE A 339 -25.36 -22.30 8.41
N SER A 340 -24.37 -21.88 9.21
CA SER A 340 -23.53 -22.79 9.97
C SER A 340 -23.51 -22.45 11.44
N GLU A 341 -23.58 -23.45 12.29
CA GLU A 341 -23.31 -23.31 13.72
C GLU A 341 -22.26 -24.32 14.21
N TRP A 342 -21.62 -24.01 15.31
CA TRP A 342 -20.53 -24.79 15.87
C TRP A 342 -20.93 -25.35 17.23
N VAL A 343 -20.94 -26.68 17.33
CA VAL A 343 -21.35 -27.43 18.52
C VAL A 343 -20.14 -28.11 19.13
N CYS A 344 -19.87 -27.78 20.40
CA CYS A 344 -18.61 -28.08 21.10
C CYS A 344 -18.79 -29.20 22.14
N PHE A 345 -19.06 -30.42 21.74
CA PHE A 345 -19.33 -31.55 22.64
C PHE A 345 -18.13 -31.95 23.50
N ASP A 346 -16.92 -31.88 22.94
CA ASP A 346 -15.69 -32.33 23.61
C ASP A 346 -15.01 -31.21 24.43
N HIS A 347 -15.65 -30.06 24.54
CA HIS A 347 -15.14 -28.92 25.31
C HIS A 347 -15.63 -28.96 26.75
N HIS A 348 -15.11 -28.05 27.59
CA HIS A 348 -15.53 -27.90 29.00
C HIS A 348 -16.19 -26.55 29.25
N GLY A 349 -16.95 -26.43 30.32
CA GLY A 349 -17.58 -25.18 30.75
C GLY A 349 -18.74 -24.73 29.87
N TYR A 350 -18.78 -23.42 29.54
CA TYR A 350 -19.87 -22.80 28.79
C TYR A 350 -20.10 -23.40 27.38
N PRO A 351 -19.06 -23.66 26.58
CA PRO A 351 -19.26 -24.29 25.27
C PRO A 351 -19.91 -25.67 25.32
N LYS A 352 -19.56 -26.49 26.31
CA LYS A 352 -20.17 -27.81 26.53
C LYS A 352 -21.66 -27.70 26.88
N ARG A 353 -21.99 -26.80 27.83
CA ARG A 353 -23.40 -26.60 28.23
C ARG A 353 -24.26 -26.12 27.05
N LYS A 354 -23.73 -25.28 26.19
CA LYS A 354 -24.42 -24.83 24.97
C LYS A 354 -24.61 -25.97 23.99
N ALA A 355 -23.63 -26.86 23.83
CA ALA A 355 -23.72 -28.05 22.99
C ALA A 355 -24.77 -29.04 23.52
N ASP A 356 -24.87 -29.26 24.84
CA ASP A 356 -25.88 -30.12 25.45
C ASP A 356 -27.29 -29.54 25.27
N GLN A 357 -27.47 -28.23 25.40
CA GLN A 357 -28.73 -27.54 25.10
C GLN A 357 -29.13 -27.69 23.62
N TRP A 358 -28.15 -27.57 22.72
CA TRP A 358 -28.35 -27.79 21.29
C TRP A 358 -28.83 -29.22 21.03
N TRP A 359 -28.17 -30.24 21.62
CA TRP A 359 -28.53 -31.65 21.51
C TRP A 359 -29.99 -31.91 21.94
N HIS A 360 -30.36 -31.41 23.11
CA HIS A 360 -31.74 -31.57 23.62
C HIS A 360 -32.81 -30.91 22.75
N ARG A 361 -32.47 -29.90 21.98
CA ARG A 361 -33.42 -29.25 21.06
C ARG A 361 -33.60 -29.99 19.75
N HIS A 362 -32.54 -30.66 19.27
CA HIS A 362 -32.48 -31.18 17.91
C HIS A 362 -32.55 -32.70 17.82
N VAL A 363 -32.28 -33.40 18.92
CA VAL A 363 -32.31 -34.85 18.96
C VAL A 363 -33.47 -35.34 19.80
N ARG A 364 -34.32 -36.22 19.23
CA ARG A 364 -35.44 -36.83 19.97
C ARG A 364 -34.89 -37.78 21.05
N SER A 365 -35.57 -37.84 22.19
CA SER A 365 -35.17 -38.64 23.37
C SER A 365 -35.06 -40.15 23.11
N ASP A 366 -35.59 -40.65 21.99
CA ASP A 366 -35.64 -42.06 21.64
C ASP A 366 -34.32 -42.62 21.06
N TYR A 367 -33.30 -41.78 20.89
CA TYR A 367 -31.96 -42.13 20.38
C TYR A 367 -30.85 -42.10 21.45
N ILE A 368 -31.21 -42.18 22.72
CA ILE A 368 -30.22 -42.36 23.79
C ILE A 368 -30.19 -43.86 24.10
N ALA A 369 -29.31 -44.56 23.42
CA ALA A 369 -28.89 -45.90 23.80
C ALA A 369 -27.42 -45.89 24.18
#